data_80c2a5bfa3f072600d0479f7a5b56c41
#
_entry.id   80c2a5bfa3f072600d0479f7a5b56c41
#
_cell.length_a   1.000
_cell.length_b   1.000
_cell.length_c   1.000
_cell.angle_alpha   90.00
_cell.angle_beta   90.00
_cell.angle_gamma   90.00
#
_symmetry.space_group_name_H-M   'P 1'
#
loop_
_entity.id
_entity.type
_entity.pdbx_description
1 polymer ?
#
loop_
_entity_poly.entity_id
_entity_poly.type
_entity_poly.pdbx_seq_one_letter_code
_entity_poly.pdbx_strand_id
1 'polypeptide(L)'
;MGEFYTYLPPFTISGYEANEAQCHVPPYSECNPDYGNSIGRGAFNFTSGERGAVAMRVLLNDAGEANGELELWYNGESAISLGGLIIRDSDEGRLRGLMMQTFFGGKGLRSTLETYSSILTSMVNRQRRYLGQP
;
A
#
# COMPACT_ATOMS: atom_id res chain seq x y z
N MET A 1 11.90 -4.10 5.41
CA MET A 1 10.68 -3.93 6.23
C MET A 1 9.56 -3.50 5.32
N GLY A 2 8.35 -4.09 5.50
CA GLY A 2 7.16 -3.71 4.76
C GLY A 2 6.26 -2.78 5.58
N GLU A 3 5.50 -1.95 4.88
CA GLU A 3 4.55 -0.98 5.42
C GLU A 3 3.50 -0.62 4.37
N PHE A 4 2.36 -0.07 4.76
CA PHE A 4 1.59 0.81 3.90
C PHE A 4 2.17 2.22 3.97
N TYR A 5 2.25 2.86 2.82
CA TYR A 5 2.49 4.31 2.77
C TYR A 5 1.30 4.98 2.09
N THR A 6 0.61 5.84 2.79
CA THR A 6 -0.65 6.44 2.33
C THR A 6 -0.56 7.95 2.23
N TYR A 7 -1.36 8.51 1.32
CA TYR A 7 -1.62 9.94 1.18
C TYR A 7 -3.11 10.24 1.38
N LEU A 8 -3.73 9.56 2.33
CA LEU A 8 -5.12 9.85 2.68
C LEU A 8 -5.23 11.26 3.25
N PRO A 9 -6.40 11.89 3.14
CA PRO A 9 -6.62 13.21 3.72
C PRO A 9 -6.18 13.27 5.18
N PRO A 10 -5.42 14.31 5.58
CA PRO A 10 -4.92 14.43 6.94
C PRO A 10 -6.06 14.52 7.96
N PHE A 11 -5.96 13.78 9.05
CA PHE A 11 -6.95 13.78 10.14
C PHE A 11 -7.08 15.14 10.85
N THR A 12 -6.13 16.04 10.65
CA THR A 12 -6.16 17.42 11.15
C THR A 12 -7.12 18.34 10.38
N ILE A 13 -7.62 17.87 9.22
CA ILE A 13 -8.64 18.58 8.43
C ILE A 13 -10.01 18.14 8.90
N SER A 14 -10.92 19.10 9.11
CA SER A 14 -12.29 18.83 9.53
C SER A 14 -13.01 17.89 8.55
N GLY A 15 -13.62 16.85 9.09
CA GLY A 15 -14.30 15.80 8.34
C GLY A 15 -13.45 14.56 8.06
N TYR A 16 -12.15 14.56 8.43
CA TYR A 16 -11.26 13.43 8.23
C TYR A 16 -10.63 12.91 9.53
N GLU A 17 -11.19 13.27 10.67
CA GLU A 17 -10.68 12.91 12.00
C GLU A 17 -10.53 11.38 12.16
N ALA A 18 -11.43 10.61 11.54
CA ALA A 18 -11.36 9.15 11.54
C ALA A 18 -10.04 8.59 10.98
N ASN A 19 -9.38 9.32 10.09
CA ASN A 19 -8.10 8.90 9.50
C ASN A 19 -6.95 8.89 10.52
N GLU A 20 -7.13 9.43 11.74
CA GLU A 20 -6.16 9.29 12.83
C GLU A 20 -5.87 7.82 13.18
N ALA A 21 -6.81 6.92 12.91
CA ALA A 21 -6.63 5.48 13.12
C ALA A 21 -5.36 4.92 12.45
N GLN A 22 -4.91 5.52 11.35
CA GLN A 22 -3.68 5.12 10.64
C GLN A 22 -2.43 5.28 11.52
N CYS A 23 -2.42 6.27 12.41
CA CYS A 23 -1.25 6.64 13.20
C CYS A 23 -0.95 5.66 14.34
N HIS A 24 -1.88 4.73 14.61
CA HIS A 24 -1.83 3.83 15.76
C HIS A 24 -1.69 2.34 15.38
N VAL A 25 -1.48 2.04 14.12
CA VAL A 25 -1.32 0.65 13.65
C VAL A 25 0.05 0.10 14.06
N PRO A 26 0.10 -1.06 14.77
CA PRO A 26 1.35 -1.67 15.17
C PRO A 26 2.11 -2.30 13.97
N PRO A 27 3.41 -2.58 14.11
CA PRO A 27 4.25 -2.31 15.27
C PRO A 27 4.69 -0.86 15.40
N TYR A 28 4.72 -0.11 14.29
CA TYR A 28 5.06 1.32 14.27
C TYR A 28 4.32 2.04 13.14
N SER A 29 3.71 3.16 13.47
CA SER A 29 3.11 4.06 12.47
C SER A 29 3.48 5.51 12.77
N GLU A 30 3.62 6.29 11.71
CA GLU A 30 3.95 7.71 11.78
C GLU A 30 3.11 8.46 10.76
N CYS A 31 2.32 9.40 11.23
CA CYS A 31 1.55 10.31 10.39
C CYS A 31 2.29 11.62 10.23
N ASN A 32 2.51 12.01 8.97
CA ASN A 32 3.15 13.26 8.64
C ASN A 32 2.25 14.01 7.64
N PRO A 33 1.75 15.20 8.01
CA PRO A 33 0.83 15.95 7.15
C PRO A 33 1.48 16.47 5.85
N ASP A 34 2.81 16.58 5.82
CA ASP A 34 3.53 17.11 4.66
C ASP A 34 3.98 16.02 3.68
N TYR A 35 4.25 14.80 4.19
CA TYR A 35 4.89 13.74 3.41
C TYR A 35 4.07 12.46 3.27
N GLY A 36 2.97 12.34 4.01
CA GLY A 36 2.14 11.14 4.04
C GLY A 36 2.39 10.27 5.27
N ASN A 37 1.67 9.15 5.34
CA ASN A 37 1.59 8.32 6.53
C ASN A 37 2.26 6.97 6.29
N SER A 38 3.22 6.63 7.15
CA SER A 38 3.82 5.30 7.26
C SER A 38 3.01 4.47 8.23
N ILE A 39 2.45 3.35 7.78
CA ILE A 39 1.49 2.55 8.55
C ILE A 39 2.01 1.14 8.73
N GLY A 40 2.14 0.68 9.97
CA GLY A 40 2.55 -0.67 10.30
C GLY A 40 3.97 -0.99 9.84
N ARG A 41 4.89 -0.02 9.87
CA ARG A 41 6.29 -0.22 9.48
C ARG A 41 6.93 -1.33 10.30
N GLY A 42 7.42 -2.36 9.62
CA GLY A 42 8.00 -3.55 10.25
C GLY A 42 7.01 -4.67 10.53
N ALA A 43 5.74 -4.55 10.11
CA ALA A 43 4.75 -5.62 10.23
C ALA A 43 5.20 -6.91 9.52
N PHE A 44 5.99 -6.79 8.46
CA PHE A 44 6.63 -7.92 7.80
C PHE A 44 8.00 -7.53 7.23
N ASN A 45 8.81 -8.55 6.93
CA ASN A 45 10.14 -8.36 6.37
C ASN A 45 10.34 -9.27 5.17
N PHE A 46 11.00 -8.73 4.14
CA PHE A 46 11.49 -9.52 3.03
C PHE A 46 12.83 -10.16 3.40
N THR A 47 12.97 -11.45 3.18
CA THR A 47 14.23 -12.18 3.36
C THR A 47 14.96 -12.27 2.03
N SER A 48 16.24 -11.95 2.04
CA SER A 48 17.08 -12.04 0.84
C SER A 48 17.17 -13.50 0.35
N GLY A 49 16.96 -13.71 -0.94
CA GLY A 49 16.97 -15.04 -1.55
C GLY A 49 15.67 -15.83 -1.43
N GLU A 50 14.68 -15.34 -0.72
CA GLU A 50 13.38 -15.97 -0.58
C GLU A 50 12.30 -15.26 -1.40
N ARG A 51 11.25 -16.01 -1.77
CA ARG A 51 10.06 -15.44 -2.40
C ARG A 51 9.09 -14.98 -1.32
N GLY A 52 8.66 -13.71 -1.39
CA GLY A 52 7.56 -13.19 -0.60
C GLY A 52 6.35 -12.89 -1.49
N ALA A 53 5.17 -13.31 -1.06
CA ALA A 53 3.91 -12.97 -1.69
C ALA A 53 3.24 -11.83 -0.90
N VAL A 54 2.91 -10.74 -1.58
CA VAL A 54 2.17 -9.62 -0.99
C VAL A 54 0.82 -9.52 -1.69
N ALA A 55 -0.25 -9.44 -0.89
CA ALA A 55 -1.58 -9.13 -1.37
C ALA A 55 -2.10 -7.89 -0.64
N MET A 56 -2.92 -7.10 -1.32
CA MET A 56 -3.49 -5.88 -0.78
C MET A 56 -4.96 -5.78 -1.15
N ARG A 57 -5.79 -5.37 -0.18
CA ARG A 57 -7.19 -5.01 -0.39
C ARG A 57 -7.38 -3.56 0.00
N VAL A 58 -8.12 -2.85 -0.83
CA VAL A 58 -8.60 -1.50 -0.55
C VAL A 58 -10.11 -1.50 -0.77
N LEU A 59 -10.87 -1.19 0.27
CA LEU A 59 -12.30 -0.96 0.19
C LEU A 59 -12.56 0.54 0.37
N LEU A 60 -13.10 1.18 -0.66
CA LEU A 60 -13.47 2.59 -0.58
C LEU A 60 -14.65 2.75 0.38
N ASN A 61 -14.61 3.81 1.16
CA ASN A 61 -15.74 4.17 2.02
C ASN A 61 -16.97 4.62 1.21
N ASP A 62 -18.15 4.49 1.79
CA ASP A 62 -19.34 5.19 1.32
C ASP A 62 -19.17 6.70 1.51
N ALA A 63 -19.68 7.49 0.59
CA ALA A 63 -19.53 8.95 0.67
C ALA A 63 -20.17 9.48 1.98
N GLY A 64 -19.37 10.19 2.77
CA GLY A 64 -19.79 10.72 4.07
C GLY A 64 -19.66 9.76 5.25
N GLU A 65 -19.23 8.51 5.03
CA GLU A 65 -19.05 7.52 6.09
C GLU A 65 -17.58 7.14 6.27
N ALA A 66 -17.17 6.90 7.51
CA ALA A 66 -15.84 6.43 7.84
C ALA A 66 -15.83 4.89 7.91
N ASN A 67 -16.01 4.22 6.77
CA ASN A 67 -16.09 2.77 6.67
C ASN A 67 -15.14 2.16 5.62
N GLY A 68 -14.18 2.94 5.13
CA GLY A 68 -13.14 2.45 4.25
C GLY A 68 -12.16 1.51 4.95
N GLU A 69 -11.58 0.57 4.19
CA GLU A 69 -10.68 -0.44 4.74
C GLU A 69 -9.41 -0.58 3.89
N LEU A 70 -8.30 -0.83 4.57
CA LEU A 70 -7.03 -1.25 3.98
C LEU A 70 -6.58 -2.54 4.65
N GLU A 71 -6.17 -3.52 3.86
CA GLU A 71 -5.58 -4.74 4.39
C GLU A 71 -4.43 -5.21 3.51
N LEU A 72 -3.35 -5.64 4.15
CA LEU A 72 -2.16 -6.17 3.51
C LEU A 72 -1.83 -7.54 4.11
N TRP A 73 -1.65 -8.52 3.23
CA TRP A 73 -1.18 -9.86 3.59
C TRP A 73 0.24 -10.06 3.10
N TYR A 74 1.01 -10.74 3.91
CA TYR A 74 2.33 -11.25 3.56
C TYR A 74 2.37 -12.77 3.73
N ASN A 75 2.70 -13.47 2.65
CA ASN A 75 2.70 -14.95 2.59
C ASN A 75 1.38 -15.60 3.06
N GLY A 76 0.25 -14.93 2.81
CA GLY A 76 -1.09 -15.41 3.17
C GLY A 76 -1.57 -15.03 4.57
N GLU A 77 -0.72 -14.43 5.40
CA GLU A 77 -1.09 -13.93 6.73
C GLU A 77 -1.37 -12.43 6.69
N SER A 78 -2.43 -11.99 7.39
CA SER A 78 -2.77 -10.57 7.52
C SER A 78 -1.71 -9.88 8.36
N ALA A 79 -0.94 -9.00 7.72
CA ALA A 79 0.16 -8.27 8.35
C ALA A 79 -0.27 -6.88 8.84
N ILE A 80 -1.16 -6.23 8.10
CA ILE A 80 -1.70 -4.91 8.43
C ILE A 80 -3.18 -4.93 8.09
N SER A 81 -4.04 -4.60 9.06
CA SER A 81 -5.49 -4.46 8.84
C SER A 81 -5.99 -3.18 9.52
N LEU A 82 -6.72 -2.38 8.78
CA LEU A 82 -7.16 -1.06 9.20
C LEU A 82 -8.52 -0.75 8.58
N GLY A 83 -9.46 -0.33 9.40
CA GLY A 83 -10.81 0.08 8.99
C GLY A 83 -11.18 1.44 9.55
N GLY A 84 -12.38 1.90 9.21
CA GLY A 84 -12.87 3.17 9.70
C GLY A 84 -12.25 4.38 8.99
N LEU A 85 -11.84 4.23 7.74
CA LEU A 85 -11.15 5.26 6.99
C LEU A 85 -12.08 6.06 6.08
N ILE A 86 -11.71 7.30 5.85
CA ILE A 86 -12.27 8.14 4.79
C ILE A 86 -11.22 8.25 3.68
N ILE A 87 -11.42 7.49 2.60
CA ILE A 87 -10.51 7.39 1.46
C ILE A 87 -10.95 8.29 0.32
N ARG A 88 -12.26 8.54 0.22
CA ARG A 88 -12.88 9.39 -0.80
C ARG A 88 -13.96 10.27 -0.19
N ASP A 89 -14.21 11.41 -0.83
CA ASP A 89 -15.22 12.40 -0.41
C ASP A 89 -16.59 12.18 -1.06
N SER A 90 -16.57 11.57 -2.23
CA SER A 90 -17.77 11.39 -3.04
C SER A 90 -17.75 10.05 -3.76
N ASP A 91 -18.90 9.65 -4.27
CA ASP A 91 -19.06 8.43 -5.06
C ASP A 91 -18.34 8.47 -6.44
N GLU A 92 -17.84 9.63 -6.83
CA GLU A 92 -17.01 9.78 -8.03
C GLU A 92 -15.55 9.34 -7.81
N GLY A 93 -15.09 9.33 -6.55
CA GLY A 93 -13.76 8.83 -6.15
C GLY A 93 -13.64 7.34 -6.46
N ARG A 94 -12.62 6.95 -7.23
CA ARG A 94 -12.43 5.56 -7.70
C ARG A 94 -10.98 5.14 -7.64
N LEU A 95 -10.76 3.85 -7.41
CA LEU A 95 -9.48 3.23 -7.68
C LEU A 95 -9.31 3.10 -9.21
N ARG A 96 -8.28 3.74 -9.76
CA ARG A 96 -8.06 3.80 -11.20
C ARG A 96 -7.09 2.76 -11.73
N GLY A 97 -6.41 2.06 -10.86
CA GLY A 97 -5.45 1.04 -11.25
C GLY A 97 -4.39 0.75 -10.19
N LEU A 98 -3.47 -0.11 -10.56
CA LEU A 98 -2.30 -0.49 -9.77
C LEU A 98 -1.05 -0.17 -10.60
N MET A 99 -0.09 0.50 -9.96
CA MET A 99 1.23 0.72 -10.52
C MET A 99 2.27 0.04 -9.62
N MET A 100 3.12 -0.78 -10.21
CA MET A 100 4.25 -1.37 -9.52
C MET A 100 5.53 -0.66 -9.93
N GLN A 101 6.30 -0.22 -8.95
CA GLN A 101 7.61 0.38 -9.15
C GLN A 101 8.65 -0.31 -8.30
N THR A 102 9.85 -0.46 -8.85
CA THR A 102 11.03 -0.89 -8.12
C THR A 102 12.08 0.22 -8.23
N PHE A 103 12.56 0.70 -7.10
CA PHE A 103 13.57 1.74 -7.07
C PHE A 103 14.45 1.62 -5.83
N PHE A 104 15.64 2.18 -5.90
CA PHE A 104 16.48 2.35 -4.73
C PHE A 104 16.25 3.75 -4.18
N GLY A 105 15.73 3.82 -2.95
CA GLY A 105 15.50 5.06 -2.24
C GLY A 105 16.60 5.35 -1.22
N GLY A 106 16.64 6.59 -0.74
CA GLY A 106 17.55 7.03 0.32
C GLY A 106 18.73 7.87 -0.17
N LYS A 107 19.28 8.67 0.74
CA LYS A 107 20.46 9.48 0.48
C LYS A 107 21.72 8.59 0.51
N GLY A 108 22.44 8.52 -0.60
CA GLY A 108 23.79 7.93 -0.63
C GLY A 108 23.94 6.49 -1.14
N LEU A 109 22.87 5.85 -1.63
CA LEU A 109 23.00 4.54 -2.26
C LEU A 109 23.31 4.67 -3.74
N ARG A 110 24.56 4.40 -4.12
CA ARG A 110 24.90 4.05 -5.51
C ARG A 110 24.70 2.54 -5.66
N SER A 111 23.70 2.14 -6.42
CA SER A 111 23.50 0.74 -6.74
C SER A 111 23.70 0.48 -8.22
N THR A 112 24.34 -0.63 -8.51
CA THR A 112 24.45 -1.17 -9.85
C THR A 112 23.10 -1.76 -10.24
N LEU A 113 22.49 -1.23 -11.29
CA LEU A 113 21.24 -1.70 -11.88
C LEU A 113 21.50 -2.99 -12.67
N GLU A 114 21.57 -4.11 -12.01
CA GLU A 114 21.49 -5.41 -12.70
C GLU A 114 20.36 -6.24 -12.07
N THR A 115 19.38 -6.64 -12.89
CA THR A 115 18.41 -7.73 -12.63
C THR A 115 16.91 -7.36 -12.53
N TYR A 116 16.42 -6.21 -12.99
CA TYR A 116 14.97 -5.94 -12.88
C TYR A 116 14.12 -6.20 -14.14
N SER A 117 14.73 -6.52 -15.29
CA SER A 117 13.98 -6.81 -16.53
C SER A 117 13.22 -8.14 -16.50
N SER A 118 13.67 -9.11 -15.71
CA SER A 118 13.05 -10.45 -15.65
C SER A 118 11.75 -10.51 -14.85
N ILE A 119 11.59 -9.65 -13.84
CA ILE A 119 10.39 -9.63 -12.97
C ILE A 119 9.21 -9.01 -13.71
N LEU A 120 9.41 -7.89 -14.39
CA LEU A 120 8.37 -7.23 -15.19
C LEU A 120 7.89 -8.11 -16.34
N THR A 121 8.81 -8.83 -17.01
CA THR A 121 8.46 -9.75 -18.10
C THR A 121 7.61 -10.93 -17.61
N SER A 122 7.88 -11.46 -16.41
CA SER A 122 7.12 -12.57 -15.86
C SER A 122 5.69 -12.15 -15.43
N MET A 123 5.50 -10.93 -14.95
CA MET A 123 4.19 -10.41 -14.57
C MET A 123 3.31 -10.10 -15.78
N VAL A 124 3.86 -9.47 -16.81
CA VAL A 124 3.14 -9.19 -18.07
C VAL A 124 2.70 -10.47 -18.76
N ASN A 125 3.55 -11.52 -18.80
CA ASN A 125 3.22 -12.81 -19.41
C ASN A 125 2.19 -13.60 -18.60
N ARG A 126 2.09 -13.41 -17.28
CA ARG A 126 1.06 -14.04 -16.44
C ARG A 126 -0.30 -13.37 -16.66
N GLN A 127 -0.32 -12.04 -16.77
CA GLN A 127 -1.55 -11.27 -17.03
C GLN A 127 -2.13 -11.57 -18.42
N ARG A 128 -1.30 -11.75 -19.46
CA ARG A 128 -1.74 -12.16 -20.80
C ARG A 128 -2.42 -13.54 -20.81
N ARG A 129 -1.94 -14.49 -20.00
CA ARG A 129 -2.57 -15.82 -19.86
C ARG A 129 -3.94 -15.76 -19.19
N TYR A 130 -4.17 -14.85 -18.25
CA TYR A 130 -5.48 -14.67 -17.60
C TYR A 130 -6.50 -13.97 -18.48
N LEU A 131 -6.07 -13.17 -19.44
CA LEU A 131 -6.94 -12.43 -20.36
C LEU A 131 -7.19 -13.18 -21.68
N GLY A 132 -6.69 -14.40 -21.84
CA GLY A 132 -6.94 -15.24 -23.01
C GLY A 132 -6.43 -14.65 -24.32
N GLN A 133 -5.43 -13.77 -24.28
CA GLN A 133 -4.80 -13.22 -25.47
C GLN A 133 -3.60 -14.08 -25.89
N PRO A 134 -3.47 -14.39 -27.22
CA PRO A 134 -2.37 -15.19 -27.74
C PRO A 134 -1.00 -14.54 -27.58
#